data_9a14ecc142cce0cae5949e99b321a8d7
#
_entry.id   9a14ecc142cce0cae5949e99b321a8d7
#
_cell.length_a   1.000
_cell.length_b   1.000
_cell.length_c   1.000
_cell.angle_alpha   90.00
_cell.angle_beta   90.00
_cell.angle_gamma   90.00
#
_symmetry.space_group_name_H-M   'P 1'
#
loop_
_entity.id
_entity.type
_entity.pdbx_description
1 polymer ?
#
loop_
_entity_poly.entity_id
_entity_poly.type
_entity_poly.pdbx_seq_one_letter_code
_entity_poly.pdbx_strand_id
1 'polypeptide(L)'
;RDPLQKASGVALLDAFVYHNYFIGNNPGNVRLGRQVVSWGESTFIQNSINSINPIDVAALRRPGAELKEGLLPVEMLYLSQGLTENLSMEAFYQLKWAPTVLDNCGTFFGSDTLAKGCIDRLVFNGTDFPQGEQPNFTYIARSEKDREAKDEGQFGVAFRWFVPELNDSEFGFYAMNYHSRAPIYSNIAGDLAGPFNNGIPTPGLDGTLGAAGYFFEYPEDIRLYGVSFQTSVAGASVGGEISYRPNMPMQINTGDMSRTALQLGADNTHRDYADVAPGTYIP
;
A
#
# COMPACT_ATOMS: atom_id res chain seq x y z
N ARG A 1 -16.23 -3.28 5.99
CA ARG A 1 -15.35 -2.25 6.56
C ARG A 1 -14.42 -2.90 7.57
N ASP A 2 -13.15 -2.55 7.52
CA ASP A 2 -12.15 -3.00 8.49
C ASP A 2 -12.57 -2.57 9.91
N PRO A 3 -12.37 -3.42 10.95
CA PRO A 3 -12.65 -3.04 12.33
C PRO A 3 -11.96 -1.74 12.77
N LEU A 4 -10.75 -1.47 12.27
CA LEU A 4 -9.99 -0.26 12.57
C LEU A 4 -10.57 1.01 11.93
N GLN A 5 -11.37 0.89 10.89
CA GLN A 5 -12.07 2.00 10.25
C GLN A 5 -13.37 2.39 10.95
N LYS A 6 -13.82 1.62 11.96
CA LYS A 6 -15.06 1.90 12.70
C LYS A 6 -14.78 2.90 13.82
N ALA A 7 -15.80 3.68 14.17
CA ALA A 7 -15.74 4.62 15.30
C ALA A 7 -15.57 3.92 16.66
N SER A 8 -15.92 2.65 16.76
CA SER A 8 -15.73 1.81 17.93
C SER A 8 -15.51 0.37 17.51
N GLY A 9 -14.63 -0.33 18.19
CA GLY A 9 -14.32 -1.73 17.89
C GLY A 9 -13.17 -2.25 18.74
N VAL A 10 -12.89 -3.54 18.59
CA VAL A 10 -11.72 -4.22 19.17
C VAL A 10 -10.95 -4.86 18.03
N ALA A 11 -9.66 -4.63 17.98
CA ALA A 11 -8.75 -5.28 17.05
C ALA A 11 -7.66 -6.01 17.81
N LEU A 12 -7.38 -7.25 17.42
CA LEU A 12 -6.23 -8.00 17.92
C LEU A 12 -4.99 -7.48 17.18
N LEU A 13 -4.04 -6.94 17.92
CA LEU A 13 -2.76 -6.52 17.38
C LEU A 13 -1.79 -7.71 17.36
N ASP A 14 -0.86 -7.78 18.29
CA ASP A 14 0.14 -8.83 18.32
C ASP A 14 -0.40 -10.10 18.97
N ALA A 15 -0.17 -11.25 18.34
CA ALA A 15 -0.49 -12.58 18.88
C ALA A 15 0.41 -13.63 18.22
N PHE A 16 1.48 -14.00 18.87
CA PHE A 16 2.45 -14.98 18.37
C PHE A 16 2.99 -15.87 19.46
N VAL A 17 3.47 -17.05 19.07
CA VAL A 17 4.28 -17.93 19.89
C VAL A 17 5.74 -17.78 19.48
N TYR A 18 6.65 -17.97 20.42
CA TYR A 18 8.08 -17.89 20.14
C TYR A 18 8.88 -18.96 20.85
N HIS A 19 10.03 -19.27 20.29
CA HIS A 19 11.01 -20.18 20.89
C HIS A 19 12.41 -19.62 20.72
N ASN A 20 13.16 -19.60 21.83
CA ASN A 20 14.58 -19.23 21.83
C ASN A 20 15.43 -20.52 21.82
N TYR A 21 16.49 -20.49 21.04
CA TYR A 21 17.42 -21.62 20.93
C TYR A 21 18.85 -21.10 20.71
N PHE A 22 19.79 -22.02 20.68
CA PHE A 22 21.19 -21.72 20.42
C PHE A 22 21.72 -22.65 19.33
N ILE A 23 22.53 -22.11 18.44
CA ILE A 23 23.36 -22.89 17.52
C ILE A 23 24.82 -22.61 17.91
N GLY A 24 25.43 -23.60 18.57
CA GLY A 24 26.69 -23.37 19.29
C GLY A 24 26.51 -22.35 20.40
N ASN A 25 27.26 -21.26 20.37
CA ASN A 25 27.15 -20.15 21.31
C ASN A 25 26.26 -19.02 20.83
N ASN A 26 25.76 -19.09 19.57
CA ASN A 26 25.01 -18.01 18.98
C ASN A 26 23.51 -18.16 19.27
N PRO A 27 22.87 -17.10 19.80
CA PRO A 27 21.45 -17.14 20.12
C PRO A 27 20.60 -17.08 18.84
N GLY A 28 19.46 -17.76 18.88
CA GLY A 28 18.44 -17.74 17.86
C GLY A 28 17.05 -17.57 18.47
N ASN A 29 16.14 -17.00 17.72
CA ASN A 29 14.73 -16.85 18.07
C ASN A 29 13.86 -17.13 16.84
N VAL A 30 12.83 -17.92 17.02
CA VAL A 30 11.79 -18.13 16.00
C VAL A 30 10.44 -17.68 16.57
N ARG A 31 9.66 -16.98 15.75
CA ARG A 31 8.30 -16.53 16.09
C ARG A 31 7.32 -16.92 15.00
N LEU A 32 6.14 -17.37 15.40
CA LEU A 32 5.04 -17.73 14.50
C LEU A 32 3.76 -17.09 14.99
N GLY A 33 3.10 -16.34 14.14
CA GLY A 33 1.83 -15.68 14.42
C GLY A 33 1.79 -14.24 13.95
N ARG A 34 0.83 -13.50 14.49
CA ARG A 34 0.54 -12.12 14.13
C ARG A 34 1.52 -11.19 14.84
N GLN A 35 2.36 -10.50 14.08
CA GLN A 35 3.46 -9.69 14.61
C GLN A 35 3.88 -8.59 13.63
N VAL A 36 4.61 -7.60 14.13
CA VAL A 36 5.26 -6.54 13.36
C VAL A 36 6.75 -6.86 13.22
N VAL A 37 7.29 -6.70 12.01
CA VAL A 37 8.72 -6.72 11.73
C VAL A 37 9.10 -5.39 11.10
N SER A 38 10.01 -4.65 11.71
CA SER A 38 10.46 -3.34 11.25
C SER A 38 11.93 -3.38 10.92
N TRP A 39 12.28 -3.11 9.66
CA TRP A 39 13.65 -3.04 9.17
C TRP A 39 13.99 -1.64 8.66
N GLY A 40 15.29 -1.32 8.67
CA GLY A 40 15.82 -0.02 8.23
C GLY A 40 15.84 1.02 9.34
N GLU A 41 16.35 2.20 8.99
CA GLU A 41 16.59 3.33 9.90
C GLU A 41 15.60 4.49 9.69
N SER A 42 14.69 4.35 8.73
CA SER A 42 13.76 5.41 8.34
C SER A 42 12.75 5.71 9.44
N THR A 43 12.87 6.87 10.03
CA THR A 43 12.00 7.34 11.11
C THR A 43 10.90 8.27 10.59
N PHE A 44 11.21 9.08 9.57
CA PHE A 44 10.32 10.16 9.08
C PHE A 44 9.87 9.97 7.64
N ILE A 45 10.67 9.30 6.80
CA ILE A 45 10.37 9.09 5.38
C ILE A 45 9.88 7.66 5.20
N GLN A 46 8.61 7.52 4.81
CA GLN A 46 7.99 6.23 4.52
C GLN A 46 8.41 5.70 3.15
N ASN A 47 8.05 4.43 2.85
CA ASN A 47 8.33 3.76 1.58
C ASN A 47 9.80 3.51 1.27
N SER A 48 10.64 3.35 2.27
CA SER A 48 12.00 2.85 2.12
C SER A 48 12.07 1.34 2.48
N ILE A 49 13.03 0.92 3.28
CA ILE A 49 13.22 -0.51 3.66
C ILE A 49 12.05 -1.03 4.48
N ASN A 50 11.44 -0.20 5.34
CA ASN A 50 10.32 -0.59 6.18
C ASN A 50 8.99 -0.67 5.39
N SER A 51 8.84 -1.70 4.57
CA SER A 51 7.66 -1.96 3.74
C SER A 51 7.00 -3.32 4.04
N ILE A 52 7.34 -3.93 5.17
CA ILE A 52 6.91 -5.30 5.51
C ILE A 52 5.47 -5.34 6.00
N ASN A 53 5.08 -4.41 6.87
CA ASN A 53 3.78 -4.38 7.49
C ASN A 53 2.84 -3.34 6.84
N PRO A 54 1.52 -3.60 6.80
CA PRO A 54 0.56 -2.56 6.46
C PRO A 54 0.51 -1.47 7.52
N ILE A 55 -0.07 -0.34 7.16
CA ILE A 55 -0.12 0.86 7.99
C ILE A 55 -1.58 1.22 8.29
N ASP A 56 -1.88 1.65 9.52
CA ASP A 56 -3.08 2.40 9.85
C ASP A 56 -2.78 3.89 9.68
N VAL A 57 -3.29 4.47 8.59
CA VAL A 57 -3.03 5.88 8.24
C VAL A 57 -3.65 6.83 9.27
N ALA A 58 -4.81 6.48 9.81
CA ALA A 58 -5.48 7.28 10.84
C ALA A 58 -4.70 7.29 12.16
N ALA A 59 -4.08 6.17 12.52
CA ALA A 59 -3.23 6.08 13.72
C ALA A 59 -2.01 6.98 13.61
N LEU A 60 -1.33 7.00 12.44
CA LEU A 60 -0.14 7.84 12.24
C LEU A 60 -0.40 9.34 12.25
N ARG A 61 -1.64 9.76 11.98
CA ARG A 61 -2.03 11.19 12.02
C ARG A 61 -2.34 11.72 13.41
N ARG A 62 -2.39 10.87 14.42
CA ARG A 62 -2.66 11.33 15.79
C ARG A 62 -1.51 12.18 16.30
N PRO A 63 -1.76 13.30 16.97
CA PRO A 63 -0.69 14.08 17.57
C PRO A 63 0.14 13.23 18.56
N GLY A 64 1.45 13.18 18.37
CA GLY A 64 2.37 12.39 19.19
C GLY A 64 2.40 10.89 18.88
N ALA A 65 1.77 10.45 17.78
CA ALA A 65 1.83 9.04 17.38
C ALA A 65 3.26 8.61 17.02
N GLU A 66 3.65 7.45 17.52
CA GLU A 66 4.89 6.79 17.13
C GLU A 66 4.66 5.88 15.91
N LEU A 67 5.68 5.68 15.08
CA LEU A 67 5.59 4.83 13.89
C LEU A 67 5.09 3.41 14.21
N LYS A 68 5.52 2.85 15.32
CA LYS A 68 5.08 1.51 15.78
C LYS A 68 3.58 1.42 16.05
N GLU A 69 2.91 2.52 16.38
CA GLU A 69 1.46 2.55 16.59
C GLU A 69 0.66 2.48 15.28
N GLY A 70 1.28 2.90 14.20
CA GLY A 70 0.69 2.85 12.86
C GLY A 70 0.99 1.56 12.11
N LEU A 71 1.98 0.77 12.53
CA LEU A 71 2.29 -0.50 11.87
C LEU A 71 1.32 -1.59 12.32
N LEU A 72 0.66 -2.22 11.36
CA LEU A 72 -0.30 -3.28 11.63
C LEU A 72 0.37 -4.66 11.55
N PRO A 73 0.20 -5.51 12.57
CA PRO A 73 0.76 -6.84 12.55
C PRO A 73 0.05 -7.74 11.53
N VAL A 74 0.82 -8.62 10.90
CA VAL A 74 0.33 -9.67 10.00
C VAL A 74 0.88 -11.04 10.42
N GLU A 75 0.17 -12.09 10.02
CA GLU A 75 0.59 -13.46 10.31
C GLU A 75 1.85 -13.81 9.51
N MET A 76 2.92 -14.17 10.22
CA MET A 76 4.20 -14.54 9.61
C MET A 76 5.01 -15.51 10.47
N LEU A 77 5.89 -16.23 9.82
CA LEU A 77 7.04 -16.89 10.43
C LEU A 77 8.21 -15.90 10.40
N TYR A 78 8.84 -15.70 11.53
CA TYR A 78 10.03 -14.86 11.67
C TYR A 78 11.13 -15.64 12.35
N LEU A 79 12.35 -15.45 11.88
CA LEU A 79 13.58 -16.05 12.38
C LEU A 79 14.61 -14.94 12.62
N SER A 80 15.28 -14.99 13.76
CA SER A 80 16.49 -14.21 14.06
C SER A 80 17.57 -15.17 14.54
N GLN A 81 18.79 -15.03 13.99
CA GLN A 81 19.92 -15.89 14.33
C GLN A 81 21.22 -15.11 14.37
N GLY A 82 21.92 -15.16 15.48
CA GLY A 82 23.32 -14.75 15.57
C GLY A 82 24.21 -15.71 14.77
N LEU A 83 24.98 -15.15 13.83
CA LEU A 83 25.91 -15.94 13.00
C LEU A 83 27.34 -15.90 13.56
N THR A 84 27.74 -14.73 14.04
CA THR A 84 28.98 -14.50 14.79
C THR A 84 28.72 -13.54 15.94
N GLU A 85 29.74 -13.13 16.68
CA GLU A 85 29.61 -12.11 17.73
C GLU A 85 29.11 -10.77 17.19
N ASN A 86 29.45 -10.44 15.94
CA ASN A 86 29.17 -9.15 15.32
C ASN A 86 28.25 -9.22 14.09
N LEU A 87 27.77 -10.40 13.72
CA LEU A 87 26.89 -10.59 12.57
C LEU A 87 25.64 -11.37 12.97
N SER A 88 24.48 -10.81 12.66
CA SER A 88 23.21 -11.47 12.81
C SER A 88 22.43 -11.52 11.50
N MET A 89 21.49 -12.45 11.41
CA MET A 89 20.57 -12.62 10.30
C MET A 89 19.14 -12.60 10.83
N GLU A 90 18.26 -11.95 10.11
CA GLU A 90 16.82 -12.01 10.29
C GLU A 90 16.16 -12.49 8.99
N ALA A 91 15.08 -13.24 9.10
CA ALA A 91 14.28 -13.64 7.96
C ALA A 91 12.80 -13.69 8.32
N PHE A 92 11.94 -13.40 7.36
CA PHE A 92 10.50 -13.58 7.53
C PHE A 92 9.88 -14.24 6.29
N TYR A 93 8.76 -14.93 6.52
CA TYR A 93 7.82 -15.37 5.50
C TYR A 93 6.41 -15.04 5.97
N GLN A 94 5.69 -14.21 5.21
CA GLN A 94 4.31 -13.84 5.54
C GLN A 94 3.34 -14.92 5.07
N LEU A 95 2.39 -15.25 5.94
CA LEU A 95 1.35 -16.24 5.72
C LEU A 95 0.04 -15.60 5.28
N LYS A 96 -0.11 -14.29 5.51
CA LYS A 96 -1.26 -13.51 5.08
C LYS A 96 -0.85 -12.14 4.58
N TRP A 97 -1.54 -11.71 3.54
CA TRP A 97 -1.48 -10.34 3.07
C TRP A 97 -2.60 -9.51 3.71
N ALA A 98 -2.33 -8.23 3.93
CA ALA A 98 -3.34 -7.25 4.34
C ALA A 98 -2.98 -5.87 3.76
N PRO A 99 -3.97 -5.09 3.29
CA PRO A 99 -3.73 -3.74 2.79
C PRO A 99 -3.50 -2.74 3.92
N THR A 100 -2.98 -1.58 3.57
CA THR A 100 -3.00 -0.39 4.42
C THR A 100 -4.44 0.00 4.74
N VAL A 101 -4.70 0.29 6.01
CA VAL A 101 -6.01 0.75 6.49
C VAL A 101 -6.10 2.26 6.29
N LEU A 102 -7.06 2.67 5.47
CA LEU A 102 -7.31 4.06 5.13
C LEU A 102 -8.34 4.68 6.06
N ASP A 103 -8.38 6.02 6.08
CA ASP A 103 -9.38 6.76 6.83
C ASP A 103 -10.81 6.38 6.38
N ASN A 104 -11.72 6.36 7.32
CA ASN A 104 -13.11 6.03 7.05
C ASN A 104 -13.80 7.14 6.25
N CYS A 105 -14.80 6.75 5.46
CA CYS A 105 -15.69 7.70 4.79
C CYS A 105 -16.41 8.61 5.79
N GLY A 106 -16.64 9.85 5.37
CA GLY A 106 -17.29 10.88 6.21
C GLY A 106 -16.35 11.49 7.25
N THR A 107 -15.07 11.10 7.27
CA THR A 107 -14.04 11.79 8.07
C THR A 107 -13.33 12.84 7.22
N PHE A 108 -12.69 13.82 7.86
CA PHE A 108 -12.01 14.92 7.15
C PHE A 108 -10.95 14.46 6.15
N PHE A 109 -10.24 13.37 6.43
CA PHE A 109 -9.22 12.79 5.57
C PHE A 109 -9.73 11.58 4.76
N GLY A 110 -10.98 11.20 4.92
CA GLY A 110 -11.58 10.09 4.19
C GLY A 110 -11.75 10.42 2.72
N SER A 111 -11.54 9.41 1.87
CA SER A 111 -11.85 9.47 0.44
C SER A 111 -12.93 8.46 0.13
N ASP A 112 -14.09 8.95 -0.28
CA ASP A 112 -15.24 8.10 -0.60
C ASP A 112 -14.96 7.22 -1.83
N THR A 113 -14.10 7.68 -2.73
CA THR A 113 -13.66 6.93 -3.90
C THR A 113 -12.78 5.74 -3.51
N LEU A 114 -11.91 5.92 -2.52
CA LEU A 114 -10.86 4.96 -2.17
C LEU A 114 -11.32 3.95 -1.11
N ALA A 115 -12.01 4.41 -0.07
CA ALA A 115 -12.43 3.56 1.04
C ALA A 115 -13.61 2.66 0.66
N LYS A 116 -13.46 1.35 0.88
CA LYS A 116 -14.51 0.35 0.58
C LYS A 116 -15.79 0.59 1.39
N GLY A 117 -16.93 0.43 0.73
CA GLY A 117 -18.25 0.47 1.37
C GLY A 117 -18.69 1.86 1.78
N CYS A 118 -18.12 2.88 1.15
CA CYS A 118 -18.58 4.25 1.19
C CYS A 118 -19.60 4.50 0.08
N ILE A 119 -19.34 5.47 -0.78
CA ILE A 119 -20.23 5.80 -1.88
C ILE A 119 -19.92 4.94 -3.11
N ASP A 120 -18.68 4.44 -3.22
CA ASP A 120 -18.20 3.57 -4.29
C ASP A 120 -18.39 4.16 -5.70
N ARG A 121 -18.13 5.47 -5.83
CA ARG A 121 -18.18 6.20 -7.09
C ARG A 121 -17.20 7.38 -7.10
N LEU A 122 -16.76 7.76 -8.29
CA LEU A 122 -15.96 8.93 -8.55
C LEU A 122 -16.80 9.94 -9.33
N VAL A 123 -17.10 11.09 -8.71
CA VAL A 123 -17.87 12.17 -9.36
C VAL A 123 -16.92 13.03 -10.17
N PHE A 124 -17.25 13.20 -11.47
CA PHE A 124 -16.46 13.99 -12.41
C PHE A 124 -16.89 15.44 -12.50
N ASN A 125 -18.19 15.68 -12.35
CA ASN A 125 -18.77 17.00 -12.52
C ASN A 125 -19.93 17.18 -11.54
N GLY A 126 -19.89 18.29 -10.80
CA GLY A 126 -20.89 18.63 -9.81
C GLY A 126 -20.41 18.41 -8.37
N THR A 127 -21.33 18.55 -7.44
CA THR A 127 -21.10 18.28 -6.02
C THR A 127 -21.32 16.80 -5.74
N ASP A 128 -20.62 16.27 -4.73
CA ASP A 128 -20.88 14.94 -4.24
C ASP A 128 -22.31 14.83 -3.65
N PHE A 129 -22.88 13.64 -3.66
CA PHE A 129 -24.26 13.39 -3.25
C PHE A 129 -24.35 12.12 -2.40
N PRO A 130 -25.30 12.04 -1.45
CA PRO A 130 -25.47 10.88 -0.59
C PRO A 130 -25.75 9.58 -1.37
N GLN A 131 -25.37 8.47 -0.77
CA GLN A 131 -25.68 7.16 -1.33
C GLN A 131 -27.20 6.96 -1.43
N GLY A 132 -27.68 6.50 -2.57
CA GLY A 132 -29.11 6.25 -2.83
C GLY A 132 -29.85 7.40 -3.48
N GLU A 133 -29.26 8.58 -3.60
CA GLU A 133 -29.81 9.67 -4.40
C GLU A 133 -29.43 9.48 -5.87
N GLN A 134 -30.32 9.89 -6.79
CA GLN A 134 -30.00 9.89 -8.23
C GLN A 134 -29.13 11.09 -8.55
N PRO A 135 -27.96 10.88 -9.16
CA PRO A 135 -27.07 11.98 -9.49
C PRO A 135 -27.61 12.79 -10.67
N ASN A 136 -27.57 14.10 -10.50
CA ASN A 136 -27.68 15.04 -11.64
C ASN A 136 -26.29 15.26 -12.29
N PHE A 137 -25.32 14.38 -12.04
CA PHE A 137 -23.90 14.56 -12.32
C PHE A 137 -23.32 13.33 -12.99
N THR A 138 -22.22 13.56 -13.69
CA THR A 138 -21.42 12.52 -14.32
C THR A 138 -20.53 11.85 -13.29
N TYR A 139 -20.62 10.53 -13.16
CA TYR A 139 -19.75 9.77 -12.28
C TYR A 139 -19.34 8.42 -12.89
N ILE A 140 -18.24 7.87 -12.39
CA ILE A 140 -17.81 6.51 -12.66
C ILE A 140 -18.09 5.65 -11.42
N ALA A 141 -18.77 4.54 -11.59
CA ALA A 141 -19.04 3.60 -10.51
C ALA A 141 -17.84 2.69 -10.24
N ARG A 142 -17.68 2.24 -8.99
CA ARG A 142 -16.78 1.14 -8.66
C ARG A 142 -17.43 -0.16 -9.11
N SER A 143 -17.18 -0.53 -10.35
CA SER A 143 -17.92 -1.59 -11.07
C SER A 143 -17.42 -2.99 -10.79
N GLU A 144 -16.16 -3.12 -10.36
CA GLU A 144 -15.55 -4.41 -10.07
C GLU A 144 -15.05 -4.51 -8.62
N LYS A 145 -14.80 -5.74 -8.21
CA LYS A 145 -14.12 -6.01 -6.95
C LYS A 145 -12.66 -5.60 -7.08
N ASP A 146 -12.11 -5.05 -6.00
CA ASP A 146 -10.68 -4.80 -5.94
C ASP A 146 -9.89 -6.10 -6.13
N ARG A 147 -8.77 -5.98 -6.81
CA ARG A 147 -7.81 -7.07 -7.01
C ARG A 147 -6.83 -7.08 -5.85
N GLU A 148 -7.21 -7.78 -4.80
CA GLU A 148 -6.35 -7.97 -3.63
C GLU A 148 -5.18 -8.89 -3.99
N ALA A 149 -4.01 -8.61 -3.39
CA ALA A 149 -2.84 -9.45 -3.59
C ALA A 149 -3.02 -10.81 -2.89
N LYS A 150 -2.32 -11.81 -3.39
CA LYS A 150 -2.29 -13.15 -2.78
C LYS A 150 -1.60 -13.15 -1.42
N ASP A 151 -1.94 -14.12 -0.60
CA ASP A 151 -1.32 -14.29 0.72
C ASP A 151 0.14 -14.76 0.63
N GLU A 152 0.48 -15.47 -0.42
CA GLU A 152 1.75 -16.18 -0.62
C GLU A 152 2.82 -15.31 -1.30
N GLY A 153 4.09 -15.71 -1.16
CA GLY A 153 5.19 -15.10 -1.93
C GLY A 153 5.85 -13.89 -1.28
N GLN A 154 5.49 -13.54 -0.07
CA GLN A 154 6.08 -12.42 0.67
C GLN A 154 7.12 -12.92 1.67
N PHE A 155 8.37 -12.61 1.42
CA PHE A 155 9.50 -13.03 2.25
C PHE A 155 10.66 -12.03 2.17
N GLY A 156 11.55 -12.10 3.15
CA GLY A 156 12.74 -11.28 3.16
C GLY A 156 13.82 -11.82 4.07
N VAL A 157 15.02 -11.32 3.85
CA VAL A 157 16.20 -11.57 4.67
C VAL A 157 16.93 -10.27 4.93
N ALA A 158 17.43 -10.13 6.16
CA ALA A 158 18.28 -9.03 6.57
C ALA A 158 19.54 -9.57 7.23
N PHE A 159 20.66 -8.90 7.01
CA PHE A 159 21.90 -9.11 7.74
C PHE A 159 22.25 -7.82 8.45
N ARG A 160 22.62 -7.92 9.73
CA ARG A 160 23.12 -6.79 10.51
C ARG A 160 24.54 -7.08 10.95
N TRP A 161 25.44 -6.17 10.57
CA TRP A 161 26.86 -6.26 10.86
C TRP A 161 27.29 -5.11 11.74
N PHE A 162 27.68 -5.42 12.95
CA PHE A 162 28.22 -4.49 13.92
C PHE A 162 29.74 -4.41 13.80
N VAL A 163 30.28 -3.19 13.70
CA VAL A 163 31.72 -2.92 13.51
C VAL A 163 32.19 -1.98 14.63
N PRO A 164 32.67 -2.54 15.76
CA PRO A 164 33.11 -1.75 16.91
C PRO A 164 34.26 -0.77 16.56
N GLU A 165 35.16 -1.20 15.69
CA GLU A 165 36.34 -0.39 15.30
C GLU A 165 35.97 0.84 14.49
N LEU A 166 34.76 0.92 13.97
CA LEU A 166 34.24 2.04 13.20
C LEU A 166 33.20 2.82 14.01
N ASN A 167 33.61 3.36 15.17
CA ASN A 167 32.76 4.11 16.08
C ASN A 167 31.42 3.40 16.43
N ASP A 168 31.48 2.11 16.73
CA ASP A 168 30.32 1.27 17.03
C ASP A 168 29.24 1.34 15.93
N SER A 169 29.67 1.30 14.67
CA SER A 169 28.76 1.36 13.53
C SER A 169 28.04 0.03 13.30
N GLU A 170 26.76 0.13 12.94
CA GLU A 170 25.97 -1.00 12.44
C GLU A 170 25.60 -0.80 10.96
N PHE A 171 25.79 -1.82 10.16
CA PHE A 171 25.39 -1.86 8.76
C PHE A 171 24.30 -2.91 8.57
N GLY A 172 23.21 -2.51 7.91
CA GLY A 172 22.10 -3.39 7.52
C GLY A 172 22.11 -3.67 6.04
N PHE A 173 21.87 -4.93 5.63
CA PHE A 173 21.71 -5.36 4.25
C PHE A 173 20.39 -6.11 4.13
N TYR A 174 19.55 -5.72 3.18
CA TYR A 174 18.17 -6.18 3.09
C TYR A 174 17.84 -6.65 1.68
N ALA A 175 17.12 -7.76 1.59
CA ALA A 175 16.50 -8.22 0.35
C ALA A 175 15.11 -8.79 0.67
N MET A 176 14.09 -8.35 -0.06
CA MET A 176 12.72 -8.85 0.13
C MET A 176 11.91 -8.87 -1.16
N ASN A 177 10.93 -9.76 -1.18
CA ASN A 177 9.81 -9.76 -2.11
C ASN A 177 8.53 -9.52 -1.33
N TYR A 178 7.73 -8.55 -1.74
CA TYR A 178 6.49 -8.19 -1.07
C TYR A 178 5.43 -7.76 -2.06
N HIS A 179 4.18 -7.71 -1.60
CA HIS A 179 3.06 -7.19 -2.38
C HIS A 179 2.69 -5.80 -1.91
N SER A 180 2.23 -4.96 -2.82
CA SER A 180 1.81 -3.59 -2.49
C SER A 180 0.79 -3.59 -1.36
N ARG A 181 0.98 -2.69 -0.40
CA ARG A 181 0.01 -2.41 0.67
C ARG A 181 -0.88 -1.21 0.32
N ALA A 182 -0.40 -0.38 -0.59
CA ALA A 182 -1.14 0.76 -1.10
C ALA A 182 -1.89 0.37 -2.38
N PRO A 183 -3.15 0.77 -2.52
CA PRO A 183 -3.94 0.50 -3.70
C PRO A 183 -3.44 1.33 -4.90
N ILE A 184 -3.52 0.75 -6.08
CA ILE A 184 -3.37 1.44 -7.36
C ILE A 184 -4.75 1.54 -8.00
N TYR A 185 -5.08 2.72 -8.50
CA TYR A 185 -6.32 3.00 -9.19
C TYR A 185 -6.27 2.50 -10.63
N SER A 186 -7.29 1.75 -11.03
CA SER A 186 -7.44 1.18 -12.37
C SER A 186 -8.84 1.40 -12.91
N ASN A 187 -8.95 1.54 -14.23
CA ASN A 187 -10.20 1.78 -14.91
C ASN A 187 -10.56 0.68 -15.89
N ILE A 188 -11.87 0.62 -16.19
CA ILE A 188 -12.43 -0.12 -17.32
C ILE A 188 -13.02 0.91 -18.28
N ALA A 189 -12.63 0.82 -19.54
CA ALA A 189 -13.17 1.70 -20.58
C ALA A 189 -14.66 1.45 -20.76
N GLY A 190 -15.43 2.53 -20.77
CA GLY A 190 -16.85 2.50 -21.06
C GLY A 190 -17.15 2.52 -22.55
N ASP A 191 -18.40 2.24 -22.92
CA ASP A 191 -18.92 2.40 -24.27
C ASP A 191 -19.53 3.80 -24.42
N LEU A 192 -19.06 4.56 -25.40
CA LEU A 192 -19.59 5.87 -25.75
C LEU A 192 -20.83 5.82 -26.66
N ALA A 193 -21.37 4.64 -26.92
CA ALA A 193 -22.59 4.52 -27.73
C ALA A 193 -23.83 5.18 -27.10
N GLY A 194 -23.68 5.78 -25.93
CA GLY A 194 -24.72 6.59 -25.28
C GLY A 194 -24.91 7.96 -25.92
N PRO A 195 -26.06 8.62 -25.69
CA PRO A 195 -26.36 9.91 -26.29
C PRO A 195 -25.40 10.98 -25.77
N PHE A 196 -24.76 11.70 -26.68
CA PHE A 196 -24.00 12.90 -26.40
C PHE A 196 -24.88 14.14 -26.49
N ASN A 197 -24.82 15.02 -25.53
CA ASN A 197 -25.40 16.35 -25.62
C ASN A 197 -24.28 17.38 -25.70
N ASN A 198 -24.13 18.08 -26.86
CA ASN A 198 -23.07 19.04 -27.12
C ASN A 198 -21.64 18.52 -26.88
N GLY A 199 -21.35 17.26 -27.23
CA GLY A 199 -20.02 16.66 -27.07
C GLY A 199 -19.69 16.24 -25.64
N ILE A 200 -20.64 16.31 -24.71
CA ILE A 200 -20.50 15.82 -23.34
C ILE A 200 -21.30 14.52 -23.25
N PRO A 201 -20.68 13.42 -22.78
CA PRO A 201 -21.41 12.18 -22.52
C PRO A 201 -22.57 12.45 -21.55
N THR A 202 -23.79 12.10 -21.96
CA THR A 202 -24.92 12.16 -21.03
C THR A 202 -24.91 10.88 -20.19
N PRO A 203 -25.11 11.01 -18.87
CA PRO A 203 -25.27 9.85 -17.99
C PRO A 203 -26.40 8.95 -18.49
N GLY A 204 -26.26 7.66 -18.32
CA GLY A 204 -27.39 6.73 -18.41
C GLY A 204 -28.51 7.14 -17.45
N LEU A 205 -29.66 6.47 -17.52
CA LEU A 205 -30.80 6.78 -16.63
C LEU A 205 -30.46 6.60 -15.13
N ASP A 206 -29.40 5.89 -14.82
CA ASP A 206 -28.83 5.67 -13.49
C ASP A 206 -27.70 6.65 -13.15
N GLY A 207 -27.33 7.56 -14.04
CA GLY A 207 -26.27 8.53 -13.88
C GLY A 207 -24.86 8.01 -14.17
N THR A 208 -24.69 6.71 -14.52
CA THR A 208 -23.38 6.16 -14.89
C THR A 208 -22.99 6.57 -16.31
N LEU A 209 -21.73 6.91 -16.48
CA LEU A 209 -21.15 7.22 -17.79
C LEU A 209 -20.81 5.92 -18.51
N GLY A 210 -21.61 5.58 -19.54
CA GLY A 210 -21.27 4.61 -20.57
C GLY A 210 -20.70 3.29 -20.10
N ALA A 211 -21.13 2.77 -18.91
CA ALA A 211 -20.58 1.59 -18.27
C ALA A 211 -19.06 1.63 -17.98
N ALA A 212 -18.44 2.81 -18.00
CA ALA A 212 -17.09 2.98 -17.49
C ALA A 212 -17.03 2.64 -15.99
N GLY A 213 -15.98 1.97 -15.57
CA GLY A 213 -15.80 1.55 -14.20
C GLY A 213 -14.43 1.84 -13.64
N TYR A 214 -14.30 1.81 -12.33
CA TYR A 214 -13.01 1.79 -11.66
C TYR A 214 -12.96 0.71 -10.59
N PHE A 215 -11.76 0.33 -10.21
CA PHE A 215 -11.46 -0.55 -9.09
C PHE A 215 -10.04 -0.26 -8.60
N PHE A 216 -9.66 -0.90 -7.50
CA PHE A 216 -8.30 -0.83 -6.99
C PHE A 216 -7.61 -2.18 -7.08
N GLU A 217 -6.32 -2.14 -7.34
CA GLU A 217 -5.50 -3.33 -7.36
C GLU A 217 -4.23 -3.15 -6.54
N TYR A 218 -3.69 -4.27 -6.09
CA TYR A 218 -2.49 -4.33 -5.26
C TYR A 218 -1.45 -5.15 -5.99
N PRO A 219 -0.50 -4.49 -6.70
CA PRO A 219 0.55 -5.19 -7.45
C PRO A 219 1.37 -6.12 -6.58
N GLU A 220 1.71 -7.27 -7.16
CA GLU A 220 2.42 -8.34 -6.50
C GLU A 220 3.91 -8.37 -6.86
N ASP A 221 4.69 -9.13 -6.08
CA ASP A 221 6.07 -9.53 -6.36
C ASP A 221 7.04 -8.35 -6.58
N ILE A 222 6.88 -7.29 -5.76
CA ILE A 222 7.78 -6.15 -5.74
C ILE A 222 9.06 -6.55 -5.00
N ARG A 223 10.20 -6.44 -5.69
CA ARG A 223 11.51 -6.72 -5.12
C ARG A 223 12.11 -5.45 -4.53
N LEU A 224 12.70 -5.58 -3.35
CA LEU A 224 13.40 -4.50 -2.69
C LEU A 224 14.77 -5.00 -2.23
N TYR A 225 15.79 -4.21 -2.52
CA TYR A 225 17.14 -4.34 -2.00
C TYR A 225 17.49 -3.08 -1.25
N GLY A 226 18.07 -3.20 -0.05
CA GLY A 226 18.37 -2.06 0.79
C GLY A 226 19.70 -2.19 1.52
N VAL A 227 20.27 -1.04 1.84
CA VAL A 227 21.42 -0.92 2.73
C VAL A 227 21.14 0.20 3.71
N SER A 228 21.40 -0.02 5.00
CA SER A 228 21.33 1.01 6.03
C SER A 228 22.63 1.08 6.79
N PHE A 229 22.84 2.21 7.47
CA PHE A 229 23.90 2.36 8.43
C PHE A 229 23.45 3.22 9.62
N GLN A 230 24.01 2.92 10.78
CA GLN A 230 23.90 3.75 11.97
C GLN A 230 25.27 3.83 12.62
N THR A 231 25.68 5.03 13.01
CA THR A 231 26.99 5.30 13.63
C THR A 231 26.93 6.43 14.62
N SER A 232 27.96 6.57 15.45
CA SER A 232 28.11 7.67 16.40
C SER A 232 29.29 8.56 16.01
N VAL A 233 29.02 9.84 15.73
CA VAL A 233 30.05 10.80 15.34
C VAL A 233 29.99 11.99 16.25
N ALA A 234 31.09 12.23 16.99
CA ALA A 234 31.22 13.38 17.90
C ALA A 234 30.07 13.52 18.92
N GLY A 235 29.49 12.39 19.37
CA GLY A 235 28.37 12.37 20.32
C GLY A 235 26.99 12.52 19.68
N ALA A 236 26.91 12.65 18.36
CA ALA A 236 25.66 12.63 17.62
C ALA A 236 25.43 11.24 16.99
N SER A 237 24.20 10.73 17.05
CA SER A 237 23.81 9.53 16.30
C SER A 237 23.47 9.91 14.87
N VAL A 238 24.10 9.27 13.90
CA VAL A 238 23.91 9.49 12.47
C VAL A 238 23.48 8.18 11.83
N GLY A 239 22.33 8.18 11.17
CA GLY A 239 21.80 7.02 10.44
C GLY A 239 21.33 7.40 9.05
N GLY A 240 21.29 6.41 8.18
CA GLY A 240 20.79 6.59 6.82
C GLY A 240 20.53 5.27 6.13
N GLU A 241 19.73 5.32 5.08
CA GLU A 241 19.40 4.14 4.28
C GLU A 241 19.19 4.47 2.80
N ILE A 242 19.45 3.48 1.96
CA ILE A 242 19.15 3.51 0.53
C ILE A 242 18.41 2.24 0.19
N SER A 243 17.31 2.37 -0.56
CA SER A 243 16.58 1.23 -1.09
C SER A 243 16.42 1.33 -2.61
N TYR A 244 16.44 0.18 -3.29
CA TYR A 244 16.26 0.04 -4.72
C TYR A 244 15.15 -0.97 -5.03
N ARG A 245 14.21 -0.57 -5.86
CA ARG A 245 13.10 -1.41 -6.32
C ARG A 245 13.06 -1.44 -7.84
N PRO A 246 13.56 -2.50 -8.48
CA PRO A 246 13.65 -2.57 -9.94
C PRO A 246 12.29 -2.62 -10.65
N ASN A 247 11.25 -3.05 -9.95
CA ASN A 247 9.90 -3.26 -10.49
C ASN A 247 8.82 -2.59 -9.64
N MET A 248 9.11 -1.41 -9.07
CA MET A 248 8.13 -0.64 -8.32
C MET A 248 7.02 -0.16 -9.25
N PRO A 249 5.76 -0.57 -9.05
CA PRO A 249 4.63 -0.02 -9.79
C PRO A 249 4.43 1.45 -9.41
N MET A 250 4.14 2.28 -10.41
CA MET A 250 3.86 3.69 -10.21
C MET A 250 2.48 4.02 -10.77
N GLN A 251 1.69 4.74 -9.98
CA GLN A 251 0.41 5.25 -10.44
C GLN A 251 0.64 6.32 -11.52
N ILE A 252 0.09 6.11 -12.70
CA ILE A 252 0.01 7.14 -13.72
C ILE A 252 -1.11 8.14 -13.36
N ASN A 253 -1.21 9.25 -14.08
CA ASN A 253 -2.19 10.29 -13.77
C ASN A 253 -3.62 9.75 -13.82
N THR A 254 -4.28 9.70 -12.67
CA THR A 254 -5.64 9.16 -12.54
C THR A 254 -6.69 9.97 -13.32
N GLY A 255 -6.46 11.27 -13.52
CA GLY A 255 -7.30 12.12 -14.34
C GLY A 255 -7.27 11.71 -15.81
N ASP A 256 -6.07 11.43 -16.34
CA ASP A 256 -5.90 10.99 -17.74
C ASP A 256 -6.48 9.59 -17.94
N MET A 257 -6.24 8.68 -16.98
CA MET A 257 -6.85 7.33 -16.99
C MET A 257 -8.38 7.41 -17.02
N SER A 258 -8.96 8.24 -16.18
CA SER A 258 -10.40 8.38 -16.08
C SER A 258 -11.00 9.02 -17.33
N ARG A 259 -10.32 10.03 -17.93
CA ARG A 259 -10.72 10.60 -19.22
C ARG A 259 -10.67 9.55 -20.32
N THR A 260 -9.63 8.73 -20.35
CA THR A 260 -9.50 7.61 -21.28
C THR A 260 -10.61 6.59 -21.11
N ALA A 261 -10.91 6.19 -19.87
CA ALA A 261 -11.99 5.26 -19.58
C ALA A 261 -13.36 5.80 -20.05
N LEU A 262 -13.55 7.11 -19.97
CA LEU A 262 -14.73 7.80 -20.44
C LEU A 262 -14.64 8.16 -21.94
N GLN A 263 -13.51 7.87 -22.60
CA GLN A 263 -13.22 8.28 -23.97
C GLN A 263 -13.48 9.80 -24.20
N LEU A 264 -13.39 10.58 -23.13
CA LEU A 264 -13.57 12.04 -23.16
C LEU A 264 -12.29 12.67 -23.70
N GLY A 265 -12.29 13.02 -24.97
CA GLY A 265 -11.29 13.93 -25.44
C GLY A 265 -10.42 13.37 -26.53
N ALA A 266 -11.00 13.42 -27.61
CA ALA A 266 -10.34 13.75 -28.85
C ALA A 266 -9.84 15.22 -28.88
N ASP A 267 -9.53 15.85 -27.74
CA ASP A 267 -8.68 17.01 -27.78
C ASP A 267 -7.26 16.48 -27.95
N ASN A 268 -6.62 16.84 -29.01
CA ASN A 268 -5.34 16.36 -29.51
C ASN A 268 -4.13 16.42 -28.52
N THR A 269 -4.36 16.58 -27.22
CA THR A 269 -3.32 16.75 -26.20
C THR A 269 -2.94 15.47 -25.49
N HIS A 270 -3.77 14.41 -25.53
CA HIS A 270 -3.52 13.11 -24.89
C HIS A 270 -3.78 11.94 -25.86
N ARG A 271 -3.05 11.90 -26.96
CA ARG A 271 -3.28 10.98 -28.10
C ARG A 271 -3.04 9.51 -27.82
N ASP A 272 -2.33 9.17 -26.75
CA ASP A 272 -1.85 7.80 -26.57
C ASP A 272 -2.92 6.83 -26.05
N TYR A 273 -4.11 7.34 -25.70
CA TYR A 273 -5.19 6.54 -25.10
C TYR A 273 -6.54 6.68 -25.83
N ALA A 274 -6.56 7.32 -26.99
CA ALA A 274 -7.82 7.74 -27.66
C ALA A 274 -8.66 6.59 -28.25
N ASP A 275 -8.08 5.40 -28.44
CA ASP A 275 -8.71 4.28 -29.15
C ASP A 275 -8.81 2.99 -28.30
N VAL A 276 -9.17 3.13 -27.03
CA VAL A 276 -9.33 1.97 -26.16
C VAL A 276 -10.71 1.37 -26.34
N ALA A 277 -10.78 0.09 -26.71
CA ALA A 277 -12.05 -0.59 -26.88
C ALA A 277 -12.85 -0.70 -25.57
N PRO A 278 -14.19 -0.64 -25.61
CA PRO A 278 -15.03 -0.83 -24.44
C PRO A 278 -14.69 -2.12 -23.70
N GLY A 279 -14.66 -2.09 -22.37
CA GLY A 279 -14.30 -3.22 -21.53
C GLY A 279 -12.79 -3.45 -21.38
N THR A 280 -11.93 -2.64 -22.02
CA THR A 280 -10.49 -2.77 -21.87
C THR A 280 -10.05 -2.32 -20.47
N TYR A 281 -9.19 -3.13 -19.87
CA TYR A 281 -8.51 -2.80 -18.63
C TYR A 281 -7.42 -1.76 -18.86
N ILE A 282 -7.40 -0.72 -18.04
CA ILE A 282 -6.40 0.36 -18.04
C ILE A 282 -5.74 0.33 -16.67
N PRO A 283 -4.52 -0.21 -16.59
CA PRO A 283 -3.79 -0.39 -15.32
C PRO A 283 -3.29 0.92 -14.73
#